data_55a5a530747fbc262121a0312b67adc4
#
_entry.id   55a5a530747fbc262121a0312b67adc4
#
_cell.length_a   1.000
_cell.length_b   1.000
_cell.length_c   1.000
_cell.angle_alpha   90.00
_cell.angle_beta   90.00
_cell.angle_gamma   90.00
#
_symmetry.space_group_name_H-M   'P 1'
#
loop_
_entity.id
_entity.type
_entity.pdbx_description
1 polymer ?
#
loop_
_entity_poly.entity_id
_entity_poly.type
_entity_poly.pdbx_seq_one_letter_code
_entity_poly.pdbx_strand_id
1 'polypeptide(L)'
;MNNDSCATDGASLRWYAVAWALSRIGGGLGALFLVGGLSLGGPALAQAPAPVAPSLAEMQKVVAKSAGRADRWDGPRTGPAGRPGMTIAVMCEDLRNGGVLGVAQGFGEAADVMGWRVRMFDARGTPEGRDQAIAAALAMNPDGAVLLGSDAKSLDAPLAPFAERRIPLVGWHVGPTAGRMASGPVAVNVSTDPLEVARVAAMAAIVDSRGKAGVVLFTDQNFEIAMRKAEVMAQIIRTCAGCTLLEMRRLPISKSAAQVPEVTRQLQAKYGARWTHALAINDIYFDYATPELTRQGHDVRLFSAGDGSPAAFLRIQAGAYQYGTVAEPLNLQGWQLVDELNRLLAGQPVSGYVVPVHLVTPDNIAFDGGPKLQFDPDNGYRDIYRRIWRR
;
A
#
# COMPACT_ATOMS: atom_id res chain seq x y z
N MET A 1 9.53 -56.56 25.83
CA MET A 1 10.86 -57.15 26.01
C MET A 1 11.87 -56.13 25.54
N ASN A 2 12.63 -55.66 26.52
CA ASN A 2 13.87 -54.86 26.48
C ASN A 2 13.77 -53.47 25.86
N ASN A 3 13.77 -52.35 26.61
CA ASN A 3 14.77 -51.81 27.57
C ASN A 3 16.18 -51.66 27.00
N ASP A 4 16.58 -50.37 26.94
CA ASP A 4 17.78 -49.76 27.54
C ASP A 4 17.96 -48.38 26.87
N SER A 5 17.81 -47.28 27.53
CA SER A 5 18.44 -46.56 28.64
C SER A 5 19.78 -45.91 28.29
N CYS A 6 19.84 -44.61 28.69
CA CYS A 6 21.01 -43.77 29.01
C CYS A 6 21.79 -43.15 27.84
N ALA A 7 22.16 -41.88 27.82
CA ALA A 7 22.65 -41.03 28.92
C ALA A 7 22.56 -39.55 28.58
N THR A 8 22.43 -38.77 29.63
CA THR A 8 22.56 -37.31 29.77
C THR A 8 24.00 -36.83 29.57
N ASP A 9 24.19 -35.72 28.87
CA ASP A 9 25.30 -34.82 29.20
C ASP A 9 24.88 -33.33 29.09
N GLY A 10 24.98 -32.72 30.19
CA GLY A 10 24.73 -31.27 30.36
C GLY A 10 25.99 -30.47 30.03
N ALA A 11 25.80 -29.36 29.31
CA ALA A 11 26.80 -28.32 29.17
C ALA A 11 26.20 -26.97 29.57
N SER A 12 26.74 -26.47 30.65
CA SER A 12 26.43 -25.24 31.39
C SER A 12 26.67 -23.98 30.57
N LEU A 13 25.65 -23.10 30.51
CA LEU A 13 25.79 -21.71 30.08
C LEU A 13 26.52 -20.88 31.16
N ARG A 14 27.65 -20.30 30.81
CA ARG A 14 28.36 -19.28 31.60
C ARG A 14 27.89 -17.89 31.21
N TRP A 15 27.31 -17.19 32.16
CA TRP A 15 27.04 -15.76 32.11
C TRP A 15 28.31 -14.98 32.41
N TYR A 16 28.71 -14.06 31.53
CA TYR A 16 29.71 -13.04 31.85
C TYR A 16 29.01 -11.77 32.29
N ALA A 17 29.12 -11.48 33.58
CA ALA A 17 28.80 -10.19 34.17
C ALA A 17 30.04 -9.29 34.07
N VAL A 18 29.91 -8.12 33.44
CA VAL A 18 30.94 -7.07 33.44
C VAL A 18 30.62 -6.11 34.57
N ALA A 19 31.49 -6.10 35.61
CA ALA A 19 31.40 -5.18 36.73
C ALA A 19 32.17 -3.88 36.39
N TRP A 20 31.54 -2.73 36.62
CA TRP A 20 32.16 -1.42 36.59
C TRP A 20 32.72 -1.11 37.98
N ALA A 21 34.03 -0.93 38.05
CA ALA A 21 34.74 -0.51 39.27
C ALA A 21 34.73 1.01 39.37
N LEU A 22 34.22 1.52 40.48
CA LEU A 22 34.38 2.90 40.94
C LEU A 22 35.74 3.03 41.61
N SER A 23 36.61 3.94 41.15
CA SER A 23 37.76 4.41 41.92
C SER A 23 37.52 5.86 42.38
N ARG A 24 37.38 6.02 43.68
CA ARG A 24 37.53 7.30 44.40
C ARG A 24 38.99 7.52 44.73
N ILE A 25 39.55 8.66 44.42
CA ILE A 25 40.69 9.27 45.15
C ILE A 25 40.42 10.77 45.21
N GLY A 26 40.62 11.28 46.33
CA GLY A 26 40.28 12.49 46.95
C GLY A 26 41.33 13.58 46.94
N GLY A 27 40.87 14.73 47.38
CA GLY A 27 41.59 15.70 48.17
C GLY A 27 42.29 16.81 47.40
N GLY A 28 41.89 18.07 47.63
CA GLY A 28 42.82 19.15 47.61
C GLY A 28 42.32 20.52 47.18
N LEU A 29 41.93 21.35 48.16
CA LEU A 29 42.14 22.81 48.30
C LEU A 29 41.83 23.77 47.11
N GLY A 30 40.83 24.56 47.33
CA GLY A 30 40.59 25.97 47.28
C GLY A 30 41.30 26.89 46.29
N ALA A 31 40.50 27.53 45.43
CA ALA A 31 40.70 28.94 45.06
C ALA A 31 39.35 29.49 44.57
N LEU A 32 38.85 30.48 45.34
CA LEU A 32 37.72 31.35 44.88
C LEU A 32 38.20 32.20 43.71
N PHE A 33 37.63 31.99 42.51
CA PHE A 33 37.62 33.00 41.46
C PHE A 33 36.16 33.35 41.16
N LEU A 34 35.79 34.56 41.58
CA LEU A 34 34.60 35.27 41.14
C LEU A 34 34.83 35.64 39.66
N VAL A 35 34.25 34.88 38.73
CA VAL A 35 34.15 35.28 37.34
C VAL A 35 32.65 35.61 37.10
N GLY A 36 32.41 36.89 36.88
CA GLY A 36 31.13 37.41 36.50
C GLY A 36 30.72 36.80 35.13
N GLY A 37 29.71 35.93 35.15
CA GLY A 37 29.16 35.34 33.94
C GLY A 37 28.29 36.38 33.20
N LEU A 38 28.81 36.98 32.15
CA LEU A 38 27.99 37.54 31.11
C LEU A 38 27.27 36.39 30.39
N SER A 39 25.99 36.16 30.71
CA SER A 39 25.10 35.35 29.93
C SER A 39 24.80 36.06 28.61
N LEU A 40 25.56 35.68 27.57
CA LEU A 40 25.16 35.96 26.19
C LEU A 40 23.93 35.12 25.89
N GLY A 41 22.76 35.69 25.97
CA GLY A 41 21.53 35.14 25.49
C GLY A 41 21.64 34.90 23.98
N GLY A 42 21.96 33.65 23.56
CA GLY A 42 21.88 33.24 22.18
C GLY A 42 20.43 33.40 21.66
N PRO A 43 20.25 33.76 20.39
CA PRO A 43 18.90 33.86 19.84
C PRO A 43 18.22 32.51 19.98
N ALA A 44 17.09 32.47 20.67
CA ALA A 44 16.19 31.32 20.70
C ALA A 44 15.80 31.04 19.24
N LEU A 45 16.23 29.91 18.70
CA LEU A 45 15.73 29.42 17.43
C LEU A 45 14.22 29.23 17.59
N ALA A 46 13.44 30.14 17.01
CA ALA A 46 12.00 30.00 16.94
C ALA A 46 11.69 28.67 16.25
N GLN A 47 11.16 27.70 17.00
CA GLN A 47 10.65 26.47 16.44
C GLN A 47 9.58 26.85 15.41
N ALA A 48 9.76 26.37 14.18
CA ALA A 48 8.73 26.52 13.16
C ALA A 48 7.38 26.02 13.74
N PRO A 49 6.29 26.79 13.56
CA PRO A 49 4.99 26.36 14.09
C PRO A 49 4.65 24.96 13.53
N ALA A 50 4.18 24.08 14.40
CA ALA A 50 3.71 22.76 13.99
C ALA A 50 2.66 22.95 12.87
N PRO A 51 2.69 22.13 11.81
CA PRO A 51 1.74 22.24 10.71
C PRO A 51 0.31 22.20 11.27
N VAL A 52 -0.46 23.25 10.99
CA VAL A 52 -1.84 23.35 11.43
C VAL A 52 -2.66 22.27 10.74
N ALA A 53 -3.40 21.48 11.51
CA ALA A 53 -4.29 20.46 10.94
C ALA A 53 -5.31 21.15 10.01
N PRO A 54 -5.60 20.58 8.81
CA PRO A 54 -6.56 21.16 7.90
C PRO A 54 -7.96 21.22 8.53
N SER A 55 -8.67 22.30 8.29
CA SER A 55 -10.05 22.46 8.71
C SER A 55 -10.99 21.49 7.99
N LEU A 56 -12.17 21.24 8.55
CA LEU A 56 -13.18 20.38 7.91
C LEU A 56 -13.53 20.89 6.49
N ALA A 57 -13.60 22.21 6.29
CA ALA A 57 -13.87 22.81 4.99
C ALA A 57 -12.74 22.57 3.96
N GLU A 58 -11.49 22.56 4.40
CA GLU A 58 -10.36 22.19 3.54
C GLU A 58 -10.38 20.70 3.19
N MET A 59 -10.69 19.84 4.16
CA MET A 59 -10.87 18.40 3.91
C MET A 59 -12.01 18.14 2.91
N GLN A 60 -13.14 18.83 3.03
CA GLN A 60 -14.25 18.78 2.06
C GLN A 60 -13.81 19.13 0.63
N LYS A 61 -12.98 20.17 0.47
CA LYS A 61 -12.43 20.54 -0.86
C LYS A 61 -11.53 19.42 -1.42
N VAL A 62 -10.68 18.82 -0.60
CA VAL A 62 -9.81 17.72 -1.03
C VAL A 62 -10.64 16.53 -1.46
N VAL A 63 -11.62 16.11 -0.65
CA VAL A 63 -12.52 14.98 -0.93
C VAL A 63 -13.32 15.23 -2.22
N ALA A 64 -13.91 16.42 -2.38
CA ALA A 64 -14.65 16.78 -3.58
C ALA A 64 -13.77 16.81 -4.85
N LYS A 65 -12.53 17.31 -4.74
CA LYS A 65 -11.56 17.27 -5.84
C LYS A 65 -11.21 15.84 -6.24
N SER A 66 -10.97 14.97 -5.25
CA SER A 66 -10.61 13.58 -5.50
C SER A 66 -11.77 12.74 -6.06
N ALA A 67 -13.02 13.16 -5.84
CA ALA A 67 -14.22 12.55 -6.41
C ALA A 67 -14.64 13.17 -7.76
N GLY A 68 -13.86 14.10 -8.29
CA GLY A 68 -14.10 14.74 -9.59
C GLY A 68 -13.79 13.81 -10.76
N ARG A 69 -14.35 14.08 -11.96
CA ARG A 69 -14.13 13.23 -13.14
C ARG A 69 -12.66 13.18 -13.56
N ALA A 70 -12.19 11.98 -13.91
CA ALA A 70 -10.85 11.70 -14.42
C ALA A 70 -10.90 11.51 -15.96
N ASP A 71 -11.31 12.56 -16.70
CA ASP A 71 -11.55 12.57 -18.14
C ASP A 71 -10.37 13.11 -18.96
N ARG A 72 -9.27 13.51 -18.34
CA ARG A 72 -8.09 14.09 -19.00
C ARG A 72 -6.86 13.23 -18.80
N TRP A 73 -6.18 12.97 -19.91
CA TRP A 73 -4.89 12.31 -19.87
C TRP A 73 -3.76 13.29 -19.52
N ASP A 74 -3.05 13.02 -18.47
CA ASP A 74 -1.90 13.77 -17.97
C ASP A 74 -0.59 12.96 -17.97
N GLY A 75 -0.65 11.70 -18.46
CA GLY A 75 0.49 10.81 -18.57
C GLY A 75 1.35 10.97 -19.83
N PRO A 76 2.24 10.00 -20.11
CA PRO A 76 3.16 10.05 -21.27
C PRO A 76 2.41 10.12 -22.60
N ARG A 77 2.98 10.90 -23.53
CA ARG A 77 2.48 11.03 -24.91
C ARG A 77 3.49 10.55 -25.94
N THR A 78 4.70 10.20 -25.50
CA THR A 78 5.81 9.73 -26.33
C THR A 78 6.51 8.55 -25.67
N GLY A 79 7.10 7.68 -26.49
CA GLY A 79 7.83 6.51 -26.03
C GLY A 79 8.33 5.67 -27.22
N PRO A 80 8.99 4.55 -26.94
CA PRO A 80 9.49 3.65 -27.98
C PRO A 80 8.34 2.90 -28.64
N ALA A 81 8.52 2.57 -29.93
CA ALA A 81 7.63 1.63 -30.60
C ALA A 81 7.58 0.29 -29.84
N GLY A 82 6.43 -0.36 -29.88
CA GLY A 82 6.24 -1.66 -29.24
C GLY A 82 7.10 -2.75 -29.89
N ARG A 83 7.74 -3.57 -29.06
CA ARG A 83 8.54 -4.73 -29.48
C ARG A 83 7.68 -6.00 -29.35
N PRO A 84 7.23 -6.62 -30.45
CA PRO A 84 6.40 -7.83 -30.36
C PRO A 84 7.21 -9.08 -30.02
N GLY A 85 6.49 -10.15 -29.64
CA GLY A 85 7.07 -11.47 -29.46
C GLY A 85 7.84 -11.69 -28.16
N MET A 86 7.86 -10.70 -27.26
CA MET A 86 8.52 -10.82 -25.96
C MET A 86 7.82 -11.84 -25.06
N THR A 87 8.59 -12.53 -24.23
CA THR A 87 8.09 -13.47 -23.23
C THR A 87 8.24 -12.81 -21.85
N ILE A 88 7.13 -12.62 -21.13
CA ILE A 88 7.09 -11.88 -19.88
C ILE A 88 6.62 -12.78 -18.74
N ALA A 89 7.36 -12.76 -17.63
CA ALA A 89 6.97 -13.39 -16.38
C ALA A 89 6.29 -12.37 -15.48
N VAL A 90 5.09 -12.69 -14.95
CA VAL A 90 4.35 -11.85 -14.01
C VAL A 90 4.20 -12.60 -12.69
N MET A 91 4.84 -12.10 -11.64
CA MET A 91 4.79 -12.66 -10.30
C MET A 91 3.74 -11.88 -9.49
N CYS A 92 2.64 -12.57 -9.16
CA CYS A 92 1.49 -12.01 -8.45
C CYS A 92 1.56 -12.39 -6.97
N GLU A 93 1.41 -11.45 -6.08
CA GLU A 93 1.40 -11.70 -4.63
C GLU A 93 0.25 -12.63 -4.21
N ASP A 94 -0.97 -12.29 -4.61
CA ASP A 94 -2.17 -13.09 -4.30
C ASP A 94 -3.31 -12.69 -5.24
N LEU A 95 -3.67 -13.55 -6.18
CA LEU A 95 -4.76 -13.30 -7.14
C LEU A 95 -6.16 -13.29 -6.50
N ARG A 96 -6.30 -13.66 -5.23
CA ARG A 96 -7.54 -13.47 -4.47
C ARG A 96 -7.75 -12.01 -4.06
N ASN A 97 -6.70 -11.21 -4.06
CA ASN A 97 -6.78 -9.76 -3.87
C ASN A 97 -7.27 -9.11 -5.18
N GLY A 98 -8.43 -8.44 -5.15
CA GLY A 98 -9.06 -7.82 -6.33
C GLY A 98 -8.19 -6.75 -7.00
N GLY A 99 -7.34 -6.03 -6.25
CA GLY A 99 -6.38 -5.08 -6.81
C GLY A 99 -5.31 -5.76 -7.65
N VAL A 100 -4.66 -6.80 -7.10
CA VAL A 100 -3.65 -7.60 -7.84
C VAL A 100 -4.25 -8.25 -9.08
N LEU A 101 -5.46 -8.83 -8.95
CA LEU A 101 -6.16 -9.44 -10.08
C LEU A 101 -6.49 -8.41 -11.17
N GLY A 102 -7.02 -7.25 -10.79
CA GLY A 102 -7.40 -6.20 -11.75
C GLY A 102 -6.21 -5.66 -12.54
N VAL A 103 -5.08 -5.39 -11.88
CA VAL A 103 -3.85 -4.96 -12.57
C VAL A 103 -3.29 -6.08 -13.47
N ALA A 104 -3.32 -7.33 -13.02
CA ALA A 104 -2.89 -8.48 -13.84
C ALA A 104 -3.75 -8.62 -15.12
N GLN A 105 -5.06 -8.39 -15.02
CA GLN A 105 -5.97 -8.37 -16.18
C GLN A 105 -5.66 -7.22 -17.13
N GLY A 106 -5.47 -5.99 -16.60
CA GLY A 106 -5.08 -4.83 -17.40
C GLY A 106 -3.72 -4.99 -18.08
N PHE A 107 -2.77 -5.64 -17.39
CA PHE A 107 -1.48 -6.00 -17.98
C PHE A 107 -1.65 -6.99 -19.15
N GLY A 108 -2.47 -8.03 -18.97
CA GLY A 108 -2.80 -9.00 -20.02
C GLY A 108 -3.41 -8.34 -21.25
N GLU A 109 -4.41 -7.46 -21.07
CA GLU A 109 -5.03 -6.68 -22.14
C GLU A 109 -3.98 -5.89 -22.95
N ALA A 110 -3.09 -5.19 -22.29
CA ALA A 110 -2.05 -4.39 -22.94
C ALA A 110 -0.96 -5.27 -23.60
N ALA A 111 -0.60 -6.38 -22.97
CA ALA A 111 0.37 -7.34 -23.49
C ALA A 111 -0.13 -8.00 -24.77
N ASP A 112 -1.44 -8.29 -24.88
CA ASP A 112 -2.05 -8.80 -26.11
C ASP A 112 -1.92 -7.79 -27.26
N VAL A 113 -2.16 -6.50 -27.00
CA VAL A 113 -1.93 -5.41 -27.99
C VAL A 113 -0.47 -5.38 -28.43
N MET A 114 0.47 -5.64 -27.53
CA MET A 114 1.90 -5.69 -27.83
C MET A 114 2.34 -6.96 -28.57
N GLY A 115 1.49 -8.00 -28.58
CA GLY A 115 1.85 -9.33 -29.09
C GLY A 115 2.86 -10.04 -28.20
N TRP A 116 2.77 -9.86 -26.89
CA TRP A 116 3.63 -10.51 -25.90
C TRP A 116 3.04 -11.84 -25.44
N ARG A 117 3.90 -12.76 -25.04
CA ARG A 117 3.55 -14.01 -24.36
C ARG A 117 3.74 -13.82 -22.86
N VAL A 118 2.65 -13.91 -22.11
CA VAL A 118 2.64 -13.68 -20.67
C VAL A 118 2.44 -15.01 -19.91
N ARG A 119 3.23 -15.22 -18.86
CA ARG A 119 2.99 -16.26 -17.88
C ARG A 119 2.90 -15.69 -16.50
N MET A 120 1.78 -15.96 -15.82
CA MET A 120 1.52 -15.50 -14.45
C MET A 120 1.83 -16.61 -13.44
N PHE A 121 2.38 -16.20 -12.29
CA PHE A 121 2.71 -17.03 -11.14
C PHE A 121 2.06 -16.45 -9.90
N ASP A 122 1.16 -17.19 -9.27
CA ASP A 122 0.44 -16.76 -8.07
C ASP A 122 1.16 -17.26 -6.81
N ALA A 123 1.67 -16.34 -5.99
CA ALA A 123 2.32 -16.66 -4.72
C ALA A 123 1.34 -16.97 -3.58
N ARG A 124 0.04 -16.75 -3.79
CA ARG A 124 -1.03 -17.02 -2.82
C ARG A 124 -0.83 -16.34 -1.45
N GLY A 125 -0.09 -15.23 -1.42
CA GLY A 125 0.18 -14.43 -0.22
C GLY A 125 1.09 -15.13 0.80
N THR A 126 1.94 -16.07 0.38
CA THR A 126 2.84 -16.83 1.26
C THR A 126 4.32 -16.61 0.91
N PRO A 127 5.23 -16.64 1.90
CA PRO A 127 6.66 -16.57 1.63
C PRO A 127 7.14 -17.68 0.66
N GLU A 128 6.74 -18.92 0.90
CA GLU A 128 7.09 -20.06 0.06
C GLU A 128 6.55 -19.91 -1.37
N GLY A 129 5.34 -19.35 -1.52
CA GLY A 129 4.75 -19.07 -2.82
C GLY A 129 5.52 -17.98 -3.58
N ARG A 130 6.01 -16.94 -2.90
CA ARG A 130 6.87 -15.91 -3.51
C ARG A 130 8.18 -16.50 -4.02
N ASP A 131 8.84 -17.33 -3.20
CA ASP A 131 10.08 -18.01 -3.59
C ASP A 131 9.86 -18.91 -4.82
N GLN A 132 8.77 -19.67 -4.84
CA GLN A 132 8.39 -20.53 -5.97
C GLN A 132 8.07 -19.71 -7.23
N ALA A 133 7.33 -18.58 -7.10
CA ALA A 133 7.00 -17.69 -8.22
C ALA A 133 8.26 -17.06 -8.83
N ILE A 134 9.18 -16.58 -8.00
CA ILE A 134 10.45 -15.99 -8.42
C ILE A 134 11.32 -17.05 -9.13
N ALA A 135 11.47 -18.23 -8.53
CA ALA A 135 12.25 -19.32 -9.11
C ALA A 135 11.68 -19.76 -10.47
N ALA A 136 10.36 -19.90 -10.58
CA ALA A 136 9.69 -20.30 -11.82
C ALA A 136 9.80 -19.20 -12.90
N ALA A 137 9.71 -17.92 -12.52
CA ALA A 137 9.93 -16.78 -13.42
C ALA A 137 11.36 -16.77 -13.98
N LEU A 138 12.36 -16.97 -13.12
CA LEU A 138 13.77 -17.04 -13.53
C LEU A 138 14.07 -18.25 -14.44
N ALA A 139 13.41 -19.40 -14.17
CA ALA A 139 13.57 -20.60 -14.98
C ALA A 139 13.02 -20.46 -16.41
N MET A 140 12.06 -19.55 -16.64
CA MET A 140 11.56 -19.21 -17.97
C MET A 140 12.60 -18.48 -18.84
N ASN A 141 13.63 -17.89 -18.24
CA ASN A 141 14.55 -16.97 -18.89
C ASN A 141 13.77 -15.91 -19.74
N PRO A 142 12.90 -15.11 -19.10
CA PRO A 142 12.02 -14.18 -19.80
C PRO A 142 12.77 -12.97 -20.34
N ASP A 143 12.21 -12.28 -21.34
CA ASP A 143 12.72 -11.00 -21.84
C ASP A 143 12.52 -9.87 -20.83
N GLY A 144 11.51 -9.97 -19.98
CA GLY A 144 11.20 -9.02 -18.92
C GLY A 144 10.30 -9.62 -17.85
N ALA A 145 10.22 -8.97 -16.70
CA ALA A 145 9.43 -9.45 -15.57
C ALA A 145 8.64 -8.33 -14.89
N VAL A 146 7.57 -8.73 -14.22
CA VAL A 146 6.67 -7.84 -13.45
C VAL A 146 6.44 -8.43 -12.06
N LEU A 147 6.51 -7.58 -11.04
CA LEU A 147 6.17 -7.92 -9.64
C LEU A 147 4.89 -7.18 -9.24
N LEU A 148 3.84 -7.90 -8.88
CA LEU A 148 2.54 -7.34 -8.51
C LEU A 148 2.24 -7.56 -7.03
N GLY A 149 2.25 -6.49 -6.23
CA GLY A 149 1.75 -6.46 -4.86
C GLY A 149 2.69 -6.98 -3.79
N SER A 150 3.88 -7.47 -4.14
CA SER A 150 4.89 -7.92 -3.16
C SER A 150 5.87 -6.80 -2.83
N ASP A 151 6.32 -6.71 -1.58
CA ASP A 151 7.29 -5.71 -1.12
C ASP A 151 8.69 -5.99 -1.71
N ALA A 152 9.14 -5.11 -2.62
CA ALA A 152 10.41 -5.29 -3.33
C ALA A 152 11.62 -5.24 -2.40
N LYS A 153 11.56 -4.45 -1.32
CA LYS A 153 12.66 -4.32 -0.36
C LYS A 153 12.87 -5.61 0.43
N SER A 154 11.78 -6.28 0.81
CA SER A 154 11.86 -7.57 1.49
C SER A 154 12.33 -8.70 0.58
N LEU A 155 12.21 -8.52 -0.74
CA LEU A 155 12.59 -9.47 -1.78
C LEU A 155 13.88 -9.07 -2.54
N ASP A 156 14.65 -8.10 -2.06
CA ASP A 156 15.82 -7.56 -2.76
C ASP A 156 16.80 -8.68 -3.16
N ALA A 157 17.17 -9.54 -2.22
CA ALA A 157 18.08 -10.67 -2.50
C ALA A 157 17.48 -11.73 -3.45
N PRO A 158 16.24 -12.23 -3.27
CA PRO A 158 15.60 -13.12 -4.24
C PRO A 158 15.45 -12.54 -5.65
N LEU A 159 15.27 -11.22 -5.77
CA LEU A 159 15.10 -10.54 -7.06
C LEU A 159 16.43 -10.14 -7.73
N ALA A 160 17.55 -10.13 -7.02
CA ALA A 160 18.86 -9.77 -7.57
C ALA A 160 19.24 -10.51 -8.85
N PRO A 161 18.91 -11.82 -9.04
CA PRO A 161 19.22 -12.53 -10.28
C PRO A 161 18.58 -11.95 -11.55
N PHE A 162 17.47 -11.20 -11.47
CA PHE A 162 16.93 -10.49 -12.62
C PHE A 162 17.89 -9.40 -13.11
N ALA A 163 18.43 -8.59 -12.21
CA ALA A 163 19.42 -7.56 -12.53
C ALA A 163 20.74 -8.17 -13.05
N GLU A 164 21.24 -9.23 -12.43
CA GLU A 164 22.45 -9.95 -12.85
C GLU A 164 22.33 -10.49 -14.27
N ARG A 165 21.17 -11.02 -14.64
CA ARG A 165 20.86 -11.53 -15.97
C ARG A 165 20.41 -10.42 -16.95
N ARG A 166 20.35 -9.16 -16.49
CA ARG A 166 19.85 -8.01 -17.27
C ARG A 166 18.40 -8.18 -17.76
N ILE A 167 17.58 -8.85 -16.97
CA ILE A 167 16.13 -8.98 -17.20
C ILE A 167 15.47 -7.75 -16.55
N PRO A 168 14.87 -6.83 -17.32
CA PRO A 168 14.22 -5.66 -16.76
C PRO A 168 13.01 -6.07 -15.93
N LEU A 169 12.88 -5.45 -14.75
CA LEU A 169 11.83 -5.73 -13.78
C LEU A 169 11.10 -4.42 -13.42
N VAL A 170 9.79 -4.41 -13.59
CA VAL A 170 8.88 -3.36 -13.15
C VAL A 170 7.91 -3.88 -12.10
N GLY A 171 7.31 -2.99 -11.30
CA GLY A 171 6.42 -3.43 -10.23
C GLY A 171 5.19 -2.57 -10.06
N TRP A 172 4.18 -3.14 -9.43
CA TRP A 172 2.97 -2.45 -8.96
C TRP A 172 2.79 -2.68 -7.47
N HIS A 173 2.60 -1.61 -6.69
CA HIS A 173 2.48 -1.63 -5.23
C HIS A 173 3.64 -2.38 -4.53
N VAL A 174 4.86 -2.16 -5.03
CA VAL A 174 6.07 -2.85 -4.52
C VAL A 174 6.81 -2.07 -3.45
N GLY A 175 6.25 -0.94 -3.00
CA GLY A 175 6.84 -0.09 -1.96
C GLY A 175 6.00 1.15 -1.70
N PRO A 176 6.35 1.95 -0.67
CA PRO A 176 5.55 3.08 -0.19
C PRO A 176 5.64 4.34 -1.06
N THR A 177 6.49 4.35 -2.09
CA THR A 177 6.70 5.50 -2.97
C THR A 177 6.38 5.12 -4.41
N ALA A 178 5.50 5.89 -5.05
CA ALA A 178 5.15 5.70 -6.47
C ALA A 178 6.24 6.25 -7.40
N GLY A 179 6.28 5.73 -8.63
CA GLY A 179 7.18 6.19 -9.67
C GLY A 179 8.53 5.47 -9.69
N ARG A 180 9.58 6.14 -10.17
CA ARG A 180 10.92 5.57 -10.32
C ARG A 180 11.49 5.10 -8.98
N MET A 181 12.00 3.88 -8.94
CA MET A 181 12.69 3.35 -7.77
C MET A 181 14.14 3.87 -7.72
N ALA A 182 14.57 4.29 -6.51
CA ALA A 182 15.91 4.84 -6.31
C ALA A 182 17.01 3.76 -6.22
N SER A 183 16.63 2.53 -5.86
CA SER A 183 17.55 1.40 -5.64
C SER A 183 16.82 0.06 -5.81
N GLY A 184 17.60 -1.02 -5.88
CA GLY A 184 17.10 -2.38 -6.03
C GLY A 184 16.86 -2.79 -7.48
N PRO A 185 16.41 -4.04 -7.70
CA PRO A 185 16.23 -4.62 -9.03
C PRO A 185 14.97 -4.12 -9.77
N VAL A 186 13.99 -3.57 -9.04
CA VAL A 186 12.75 -3.04 -9.63
C VAL A 186 12.96 -1.60 -10.09
N ALA A 187 12.73 -1.31 -11.36
CA ALA A 187 13.02 0.01 -11.94
C ALA A 187 11.96 1.08 -11.63
N VAL A 188 10.71 0.67 -11.48
CA VAL A 188 9.57 1.57 -11.24
C VAL A 188 8.50 0.87 -10.40
N ASN A 189 7.90 1.61 -9.48
CA ASN A 189 6.70 1.23 -8.76
C ASN A 189 5.50 1.95 -9.40
N VAL A 190 4.77 1.28 -10.26
CA VAL A 190 3.50 1.79 -10.80
C VAL A 190 2.48 1.78 -9.66
N SER A 191 1.98 2.94 -9.31
CA SER A 191 1.02 3.15 -8.22
C SER A 191 0.45 4.55 -8.32
N THR A 192 -0.72 4.79 -7.78
CA THR A 192 -1.10 6.12 -7.30
C THR A 192 -0.26 6.44 -6.05
N ASP A 193 -0.08 7.71 -5.68
CA ASP A 193 0.68 8.03 -4.46
C ASP A 193 -0.01 7.41 -3.22
N PRO A 194 0.61 6.42 -2.56
CA PRO A 194 -0.05 5.70 -1.47
C PRO A 194 -0.37 6.58 -0.26
N LEU A 195 0.41 7.64 -0.03
CA LEU A 195 0.19 8.54 1.10
C LEU A 195 -0.97 9.49 0.83
N GLU A 196 -1.13 9.96 -0.42
CA GLU A 196 -2.31 10.72 -0.83
C GLU A 196 -3.58 9.85 -0.84
N VAL A 197 -3.50 8.59 -1.27
CA VAL A 197 -4.59 7.61 -1.17
C VAL A 197 -5.06 7.47 0.28
N ALA A 198 -4.14 7.29 1.21
CA ALA A 198 -4.42 7.19 2.65
C ALA A 198 -5.01 8.50 3.21
N ARG A 199 -4.46 9.64 2.78
CA ARG A 199 -4.95 10.98 3.18
C ARG A 199 -6.40 11.18 2.77
N VAL A 200 -6.74 10.90 1.52
CA VAL A 200 -8.10 11.07 0.98
C VAL A 200 -9.08 10.15 1.69
N ALA A 201 -8.74 8.88 1.93
CA ALA A 201 -9.60 7.94 2.65
C ALA A 201 -9.90 8.40 4.09
N ALA A 202 -8.89 8.86 4.83
CA ALA A 202 -9.07 9.38 6.18
C ALA A 202 -9.90 10.66 6.21
N MET A 203 -9.64 11.60 5.28
CA MET A 203 -10.42 12.84 5.17
C MET A 203 -11.87 12.54 4.78
N ALA A 204 -12.14 11.57 3.91
CA ALA A 204 -13.49 11.16 3.55
C ALA A 204 -14.28 10.69 4.77
N ALA A 205 -13.69 9.85 5.64
CA ALA A 205 -14.34 9.42 6.89
C ALA A 205 -14.57 10.58 7.87
N ILE A 206 -13.65 11.54 7.98
CA ILE A 206 -13.83 12.75 8.81
C ILE A 206 -14.95 13.62 8.28
N VAL A 207 -15.00 13.85 6.96
CA VAL A 207 -16.04 14.66 6.31
C VAL A 207 -17.41 13.99 6.47
N ASP A 208 -17.50 12.69 6.23
CA ASP A 208 -18.72 11.91 6.38
C ASP A 208 -19.28 11.97 7.81
N SER A 209 -18.41 11.83 8.81
CA SER A 209 -18.78 11.95 10.23
C SER A 209 -19.00 13.36 10.73
N ARG A 210 -18.80 14.38 9.89
CA ARG A 210 -18.77 15.79 10.29
C ARG A 210 -17.80 16.06 11.45
N GLY A 211 -16.64 15.39 11.40
CA GLY A 211 -15.59 15.53 12.42
C GLY A 211 -15.86 14.79 13.74
N LYS A 212 -16.66 13.72 13.74
CA LYS A 212 -17.04 12.98 14.97
C LYS A 212 -16.84 11.46 14.83
N ALA A 213 -15.87 11.01 14.02
CA ALA A 213 -15.65 9.60 13.77
C ALA A 213 -15.01 8.86 14.97
N GLY A 214 -15.59 7.73 15.36
CA GLY A 214 -14.92 6.69 16.14
C GLY A 214 -14.39 5.61 15.21
N VAL A 215 -13.07 5.55 15.02
CA VAL A 215 -12.45 4.81 13.90
C VAL A 215 -11.71 3.57 14.36
N VAL A 216 -12.00 2.44 13.73
CA VAL A 216 -11.10 1.27 13.71
C VAL A 216 -10.39 1.24 12.36
N LEU A 217 -9.08 0.98 12.37
CA LEU A 217 -8.25 0.93 11.19
C LEU A 217 -7.67 -0.49 10.99
N PHE A 218 -7.84 -1.06 9.78
CA PHE A 218 -7.29 -2.35 9.39
C PHE A 218 -6.07 -2.19 8.49
N THR A 219 -4.98 -2.94 8.78
CA THR A 219 -3.73 -2.91 8.03
C THR A 219 -2.99 -4.24 8.08
N ASP A 220 -2.00 -4.40 7.20
CA ASP A 220 -1.09 -5.54 7.17
C ASP A 220 0.35 -5.10 7.50
N GLN A 221 0.93 -5.70 8.54
CA GLN A 221 2.30 -5.38 8.95
C GLN A 221 3.39 -5.98 8.06
N ASN A 222 3.02 -6.89 7.15
CA ASN A 222 3.98 -7.57 6.28
C ASN A 222 4.41 -6.72 5.07
N PHE A 223 3.71 -5.58 4.83
CA PHE A 223 3.98 -4.69 3.70
C PHE A 223 4.27 -3.27 4.18
N GLU A 224 5.41 -2.72 3.74
CA GLU A 224 5.79 -1.34 4.11
C GLU A 224 4.75 -0.33 3.61
N ILE A 225 4.25 -0.49 2.38
CA ILE A 225 3.20 0.37 1.82
C ILE A 225 1.94 0.38 2.69
N ALA A 226 1.50 -0.78 3.20
CA ALA A 226 0.31 -0.90 4.03
C ALA A 226 0.48 -0.19 5.38
N MET A 227 1.64 -0.37 6.01
CA MET A 227 1.94 0.31 7.28
C MET A 227 2.04 1.82 7.11
N ARG A 228 2.66 2.31 6.03
CA ARG A 228 2.74 3.76 5.75
C ARG A 228 1.38 4.37 5.50
N LYS A 229 0.51 3.72 4.70
CA LYS A 229 -0.90 4.13 4.52
C LYS A 229 -1.62 4.22 5.89
N ALA A 230 -1.50 3.18 6.72
CA ALA A 230 -2.14 3.12 8.02
C ALA A 230 -1.66 4.22 8.98
N GLU A 231 -0.37 4.49 9.02
CA GLU A 231 0.21 5.57 9.82
C GLU A 231 -0.32 6.94 9.43
N VAL A 232 -0.39 7.24 8.12
CA VAL A 232 -0.96 8.50 7.62
C VAL A 232 -2.43 8.63 7.98
N MET A 233 -3.24 7.58 7.76
CA MET A 233 -4.65 7.59 8.15
C MET A 233 -4.81 7.81 9.65
N ALA A 234 -4.06 7.09 10.48
CA ALA A 234 -4.09 7.22 11.93
C ALA A 234 -3.70 8.63 12.40
N GLN A 235 -2.67 9.21 11.79
CA GLN A 235 -2.24 10.58 12.11
C GLN A 235 -3.35 11.59 11.78
N ILE A 236 -3.97 11.51 10.61
CA ILE A 236 -5.05 12.41 10.21
C ILE A 236 -6.25 12.30 11.14
N ILE A 237 -6.66 11.08 11.51
CA ILE A 237 -7.75 10.90 12.48
C ILE A 237 -7.41 11.54 13.83
N ARG A 238 -6.17 11.43 14.32
CA ARG A 238 -5.74 12.04 15.58
C ARG A 238 -5.69 13.57 15.53
N THR A 239 -5.53 14.19 14.35
CA THR A 239 -5.58 15.65 14.21
C THR A 239 -7.02 16.23 14.23
N CYS A 240 -8.03 15.37 14.06
CA CYS A 240 -9.44 15.75 14.12
C CYS A 240 -9.90 15.82 15.59
N ALA A 241 -10.18 17.02 16.11
CA ALA A 241 -10.48 17.22 17.54
C ALA A 241 -11.70 16.45 18.07
N GLY A 242 -12.69 16.18 17.22
CA GLY A 242 -13.89 15.41 17.60
C GLY A 242 -13.84 13.94 17.23
N CYS A 243 -12.74 13.48 16.60
CA CYS A 243 -12.58 12.09 16.18
C CYS A 243 -11.78 11.28 17.23
N THR A 244 -11.93 9.96 17.20
CA THR A 244 -11.17 9.04 18.05
C THR A 244 -10.67 7.87 17.22
N LEU A 245 -9.36 7.65 17.19
CA LEU A 245 -8.79 6.39 16.71
C LEU A 245 -8.95 5.37 17.83
N LEU A 246 -9.94 4.48 17.71
CA LEU A 246 -10.28 3.47 18.70
C LEU A 246 -9.23 2.36 18.76
N GLU A 247 -8.85 1.84 17.58
CA GLU A 247 -7.88 0.74 17.47
C GLU A 247 -7.30 0.65 16.06
N MET A 248 -6.05 0.18 15.96
CA MET A 248 -5.44 -0.27 14.70
C MET A 248 -5.23 -1.78 14.76
N ARG A 249 -5.86 -2.52 13.86
CA ARG A 249 -5.75 -3.98 13.74
C ARG A 249 -4.79 -4.36 12.63
N ARG A 250 -3.74 -5.08 12.98
CA ARG A 250 -2.75 -5.61 12.04
C ARG A 250 -3.09 -7.06 11.72
N LEU A 251 -3.63 -7.30 10.55
CA LEU A 251 -4.10 -8.61 10.09
C LEU A 251 -3.52 -8.88 8.69
N PRO A 252 -2.84 -10.00 8.46
CA PRO A 252 -2.37 -10.34 7.12
C PRO A 252 -3.52 -10.39 6.11
N ILE A 253 -3.37 -9.69 4.97
CA ILE A 253 -4.36 -9.66 3.88
C ILE A 253 -4.73 -11.09 3.47
N SER A 254 -3.73 -11.97 3.30
CA SER A 254 -3.91 -13.37 2.92
C SER A 254 -4.73 -14.20 3.93
N LYS A 255 -4.90 -13.71 5.17
CA LYS A 255 -5.68 -14.35 6.24
C LYS A 255 -7.00 -13.63 6.54
N SER A 256 -7.40 -12.65 5.73
CA SER A 256 -8.60 -11.84 5.98
C SER A 256 -9.86 -12.71 6.11
N ALA A 257 -10.05 -13.68 5.23
CA ALA A 257 -11.20 -14.61 5.28
C ALA A 257 -11.34 -15.35 6.63
N ALA A 258 -10.21 -15.73 7.21
CA ALA A 258 -10.20 -16.50 8.46
C ALA A 258 -10.28 -15.60 9.71
N GLN A 259 -9.71 -14.40 9.67
CA GLN A 259 -9.51 -13.58 10.88
C GLN A 259 -10.48 -12.43 11.02
N VAL A 260 -10.85 -11.75 9.92
CA VAL A 260 -11.64 -10.52 9.98
C VAL A 260 -13.04 -10.75 10.57
N PRO A 261 -13.77 -11.84 10.28
CA PRO A 261 -15.08 -12.06 10.88
C PRO A 261 -15.05 -12.06 12.41
N GLU A 262 -14.15 -12.81 13.01
CA GLU A 262 -14.02 -12.89 14.48
C GLU A 262 -13.55 -11.55 15.07
N VAL A 263 -12.58 -10.91 14.44
CA VAL A 263 -12.09 -9.58 14.87
C VAL A 263 -13.22 -8.55 14.81
N THR A 264 -14.08 -8.60 13.80
CA THR A 264 -15.23 -7.70 13.68
C THR A 264 -16.20 -7.88 14.84
N ARG A 265 -16.53 -9.13 15.21
CA ARG A 265 -17.38 -9.42 16.39
C ARG A 265 -16.77 -8.88 17.67
N GLN A 266 -15.48 -9.10 17.89
CA GLN A 266 -14.76 -8.60 19.07
C GLN A 266 -14.76 -7.07 19.16
N LEU A 267 -14.56 -6.38 18.03
CA LEU A 267 -14.58 -4.91 17.95
C LEU A 267 -15.97 -4.35 18.27
N GLN A 268 -17.02 -4.98 17.75
CA GLN A 268 -18.40 -4.59 18.05
C GLN A 268 -18.73 -4.78 19.54
N ALA A 269 -18.35 -5.91 20.12
CA ALA A 269 -18.53 -6.16 21.55
C ALA A 269 -17.75 -5.15 22.41
N LYS A 270 -16.53 -4.78 21.99
CA LYS A 270 -15.66 -3.88 22.77
C LYS A 270 -16.08 -2.41 22.68
N TYR A 271 -16.49 -1.94 21.51
CA TYR A 271 -16.69 -0.51 21.25
C TYR A 271 -18.16 -0.12 21.09
N GLY A 272 -19.04 -1.04 20.67
CA GLY A 272 -20.46 -0.79 20.46
C GLY A 272 -20.68 0.45 19.60
N ALA A 273 -21.59 1.34 20.01
CA ALA A 273 -21.94 2.56 19.32
C ALA A 273 -20.78 3.58 19.15
N ARG A 274 -19.67 3.41 19.87
CA ARG A 274 -18.48 4.26 19.67
C ARG A 274 -17.75 3.97 18.37
N TRP A 275 -17.89 2.76 17.81
CA TRP A 275 -17.32 2.39 16.53
C TRP A 275 -18.27 2.79 15.41
N THR A 276 -18.05 3.94 14.83
CA THR A 276 -18.92 4.53 13.78
C THR A 276 -18.32 4.41 12.38
N HIS A 277 -16.99 4.33 12.27
CA HIS A 277 -16.28 4.27 10.99
C HIS A 277 -15.17 3.24 11.02
N ALA A 278 -14.93 2.59 9.89
CA ALA A 278 -13.73 1.80 9.69
C ALA A 278 -12.93 2.35 8.51
N LEU A 279 -11.62 2.37 8.69
CA LEU A 279 -10.65 2.59 7.62
C LEU A 279 -9.89 1.29 7.35
N ALA A 280 -9.55 1.05 6.09
CA ALA A 280 -8.71 -0.09 5.72
C ALA A 280 -7.72 0.32 4.62
N ILE A 281 -6.57 -0.34 4.60
CA ILE A 281 -5.56 -0.11 3.56
C ILE A 281 -5.90 -0.81 2.25
N ASN A 282 -6.89 -1.72 2.26
CA ASN A 282 -7.37 -2.48 1.11
C ASN A 282 -8.83 -2.89 1.33
N ASP A 283 -9.63 -2.98 0.26
CA ASP A 283 -11.05 -3.33 0.31
C ASP A 283 -11.34 -4.73 0.84
N ILE A 284 -10.41 -5.67 0.71
CA ILE A 284 -10.57 -7.08 1.07
C ILE A 284 -10.98 -7.28 2.54
N TYR A 285 -10.57 -6.39 3.45
CA TYR A 285 -11.01 -6.45 4.85
C TYR A 285 -12.52 -6.30 4.96
N PHE A 286 -13.11 -5.47 4.11
CA PHE A 286 -14.54 -5.21 4.11
C PHE A 286 -15.37 -6.31 3.45
N ASP A 287 -14.76 -7.16 2.60
CA ASP A 287 -15.40 -8.36 2.08
C ASP A 287 -15.85 -9.29 3.21
N TYR A 288 -15.06 -9.35 4.28
CA TYR A 288 -15.28 -10.23 5.42
C TYR A 288 -15.85 -9.53 6.66
N ALA A 289 -15.71 -8.20 6.78
CA ALA A 289 -16.31 -7.43 7.87
C ALA A 289 -17.80 -7.18 7.63
N THR A 290 -18.22 -6.84 6.39
CA THR A 290 -19.60 -6.49 6.06
C THR A 290 -20.63 -7.55 6.46
N PRO A 291 -20.43 -8.85 6.21
CA PRO A 291 -21.40 -9.88 6.64
C PRO A 291 -21.60 -9.92 8.17
N GLU A 292 -20.55 -9.66 8.95
CA GLU A 292 -20.66 -9.62 10.42
C GLU A 292 -21.39 -8.37 10.90
N LEU A 293 -21.08 -7.19 10.31
CA LEU A 293 -21.79 -5.94 10.60
C LEU A 293 -23.28 -6.08 10.32
N THR A 294 -23.66 -6.66 9.18
CA THR A 294 -25.05 -6.91 8.78
C THR A 294 -25.75 -7.82 9.78
N ARG A 295 -25.11 -8.91 10.19
CA ARG A 295 -25.70 -9.89 11.13
C ARG A 295 -26.01 -9.28 12.49
N GLN A 296 -25.22 -8.30 12.93
CA GLN A 296 -25.38 -7.66 14.22
C GLN A 296 -26.15 -6.33 14.19
N GLY A 297 -26.48 -5.83 12.99
CA GLY A 297 -27.26 -4.60 12.83
C GLY A 297 -26.54 -3.33 13.29
N HIS A 298 -25.19 -3.33 13.28
CA HIS A 298 -24.41 -2.13 13.61
C HIS A 298 -24.20 -1.25 12.37
N ASP A 299 -24.41 0.04 12.52
CA ASP A 299 -24.18 1.03 11.47
C ASP A 299 -22.75 1.56 11.56
N VAL A 300 -21.82 0.85 10.89
CA VAL A 300 -20.41 1.26 10.76
C VAL A 300 -20.13 1.62 9.30
N ARG A 301 -19.69 2.84 9.05
CA ARG A 301 -19.42 3.33 7.69
C ARG A 301 -17.99 3.03 7.28
N LEU A 302 -17.79 2.36 6.15
CA LEU A 302 -16.51 1.82 5.71
C LEU A 302 -15.91 2.68 4.60
N PHE A 303 -14.62 3.07 4.76
CA PHE A 303 -13.84 3.80 3.76
C PHE A 303 -12.50 3.11 3.55
N SER A 304 -12.17 2.79 2.30
CA SER A 304 -10.93 2.08 1.94
C SER A 304 -9.90 3.01 1.28
N ALA A 305 -8.64 2.81 1.63
CA ALA A 305 -7.47 3.39 0.98
C ALA A 305 -6.94 2.46 -0.14
N GLY A 306 -7.83 1.94 -0.97
CA GLY A 306 -7.53 1.08 -2.12
C GLY A 306 -8.30 -0.24 -2.11
N ASP A 307 -8.29 -1.03 -3.16
CA ASP A 307 -7.76 -0.66 -4.49
C ASP A 307 -8.91 -0.41 -5.49
N GLY A 308 -10.17 -0.46 -5.04
CA GLY A 308 -11.34 -0.39 -5.91
C GLY A 308 -11.68 -1.76 -6.51
N SER A 309 -11.79 -2.79 -5.67
CA SER A 309 -12.17 -4.13 -6.11
C SER A 309 -13.62 -4.20 -6.58
N PRO A 310 -14.01 -5.15 -7.48
CA PRO A 310 -15.39 -5.34 -7.87
C PRO A 310 -16.36 -5.51 -6.70
N ALA A 311 -15.93 -6.20 -5.64
CA ALA A 311 -16.72 -6.36 -4.42
C ALA A 311 -16.94 -5.03 -3.68
N ALA A 312 -15.96 -4.12 -3.66
CA ALA A 312 -16.12 -2.78 -3.12
C ALA A 312 -17.17 -1.97 -3.92
N PHE A 313 -17.09 -2.01 -5.25
CA PHE A 313 -18.09 -1.35 -6.10
C PHE A 313 -19.51 -1.88 -5.86
N LEU A 314 -19.69 -3.19 -5.74
CA LEU A 314 -20.99 -3.78 -5.41
C LEU A 314 -21.51 -3.30 -4.05
N ARG A 315 -20.66 -3.23 -3.01
CA ARG A 315 -21.07 -2.73 -1.70
C ARG A 315 -21.44 -1.25 -1.73
N ILE A 316 -20.68 -0.41 -2.43
CA ILE A 316 -20.98 1.02 -2.57
C ILE A 316 -22.31 1.20 -3.32
N GLN A 317 -22.53 0.50 -4.44
CA GLN A 317 -23.78 0.57 -5.20
C GLN A 317 -25.01 0.09 -4.40
N ALA A 318 -24.83 -0.96 -3.60
CA ALA A 318 -25.89 -1.52 -2.78
C ALA A 318 -26.13 -0.72 -1.48
N GLY A 319 -25.33 0.31 -1.16
CA GLY A 319 -25.37 0.98 0.13
C GLY A 319 -25.03 0.05 1.30
N ALA A 320 -24.22 -1.00 1.04
CA ALA A 320 -23.92 -2.05 2.02
C ALA A 320 -22.65 -1.67 2.80
N TYR A 321 -22.79 -0.78 3.77
CA TYR A 321 -21.77 -0.31 4.71
C TYR A 321 -20.58 0.45 4.08
N GLN A 322 -20.16 0.16 2.84
CA GLN A 322 -19.04 0.85 2.21
C GLN A 322 -19.52 2.15 1.54
N TYR A 323 -18.96 3.27 2.00
CA TYR A 323 -19.29 4.63 1.56
C TYR A 323 -18.20 5.28 0.73
N GLY A 324 -17.04 4.62 0.61
CA GLY A 324 -15.99 5.09 -0.27
C GLY A 324 -14.85 4.11 -0.40
N THR A 325 -14.20 4.16 -1.57
CA THR A 325 -12.90 3.56 -1.84
C THR A 325 -12.06 4.53 -2.65
N VAL A 326 -10.81 4.72 -2.25
CA VAL A 326 -9.84 5.44 -3.10
C VAL A 326 -9.36 4.44 -4.14
N ALA A 327 -10.05 4.45 -5.28
CA ALA A 327 -9.89 3.44 -6.32
C ALA A 327 -8.63 3.70 -7.16
N GLU A 328 -7.87 2.65 -7.40
CA GLU A 328 -6.79 2.65 -8.38
C GLU A 328 -7.37 2.35 -9.77
N PRO A 329 -6.92 3.01 -10.84
CA PRO A 329 -7.32 2.68 -12.20
C PRO A 329 -6.56 1.44 -12.70
N LEU A 330 -6.96 0.27 -12.20
CA LEU A 330 -6.21 -0.98 -12.30
C LEU A 330 -5.85 -1.37 -13.74
N ASN A 331 -6.79 -1.19 -14.68
CA ASN A 331 -6.50 -1.44 -16.10
C ASN A 331 -5.45 -0.48 -16.65
N LEU A 332 -5.58 0.82 -16.38
CA LEU A 332 -4.60 1.83 -16.80
C LEU A 332 -3.21 1.51 -16.23
N GLN A 333 -3.14 1.13 -14.96
CA GLN A 333 -1.87 0.77 -14.32
C GLN A 333 -1.27 -0.50 -14.93
N GLY A 334 -2.09 -1.47 -15.34
CA GLY A 334 -1.65 -2.62 -16.13
C GLY A 334 -1.05 -2.21 -17.48
N TRP A 335 -1.71 -1.29 -18.22
CA TRP A 335 -1.19 -0.71 -19.45
C TRP A 335 0.10 0.08 -19.22
N GLN A 336 0.17 0.83 -18.13
CA GLN A 336 1.37 1.56 -17.74
C GLN A 336 2.55 0.62 -17.46
N LEU A 337 2.35 -0.50 -16.78
CA LEU A 337 3.39 -1.51 -16.56
C LEU A 337 3.96 -2.03 -17.89
N VAL A 338 3.10 -2.25 -18.89
CA VAL A 338 3.55 -2.65 -20.24
C VAL A 338 4.36 -1.54 -20.89
N ASP A 339 3.95 -0.27 -20.80
CA ASP A 339 4.71 0.87 -21.32
C ASP A 339 6.08 1.00 -20.66
N GLU A 340 6.12 0.93 -19.32
CA GLU A 340 7.36 1.04 -18.56
C GLU A 340 8.33 -0.11 -18.88
N LEU A 341 7.82 -1.33 -19.01
CA LEU A 341 8.64 -2.48 -19.38
C LEU A 341 9.13 -2.38 -20.81
N ASN A 342 8.28 -1.92 -21.77
CA ASN A 342 8.66 -1.68 -23.17
C ASN A 342 9.77 -0.62 -23.28
N ARG A 343 9.73 0.43 -22.46
CA ARG A 343 10.80 1.44 -22.37
C ARG A 343 12.12 0.80 -21.97
N LEU A 344 12.13 -0.01 -20.94
CA LEU A 344 13.34 -0.70 -20.46
C LEU A 344 13.88 -1.68 -21.50
N LEU A 345 13.00 -2.45 -22.15
CA LEU A 345 13.36 -3.36 -23.24
C LEU A 345 13.96 -2.62 -24.46
N ALA A 346 13.57 -1.36 -24.66
CA ALA A 346 14.12 -0.49 -25.71
C ALA A 346 15.39 0.29 -25.26
N GLY A 347 15.90 0.06 -24.05
CA GLY A 347 17.04 0.80 -23.49
C GLY A 347 16.72 2.25 -23.12
N GLN A 348 15.45 2.58 -22.93
CA GLN A 348 15.01 3.91 -22.53
C GLN A 348 14.67 3.96 -21.03
N PRO A 349 14.76 5.12 -20.39
CA PRO A 349 14.34 5.28 -19.01
C PRO A 349 12.83 5.11 -18.87
N VAL A 350 12.39 4.62 -17.71
CA VAL A 350 10.97 4.60 -17.32
C VAL A 350 10.37 6.01 -17.33
N SER A 351 9.07 6.15 -17.62
CA SER A 351 8.38 7.44 -17.60
C SER A 351 8.27 7.98 -16.18
N GLY A 352 8.06 7.08 -15.22
CA GLY A 352 7.84 7.41 -13.82
C GLY A 352 6.49 8.11 -13.58
N TYR A 353 5.54 7.97 -14.50
CA TYR A 353 4.19 8.54 -14.36
C TYR A 353 3.51 8.02 -13.10
N VAL A 354 2.84 8.91 -12.40
CA VAL A 354 2.04 8.60 -11.20
C VAL A 354 0.62 9.06 -11.45
N VAL A 355 -0.32 8.10 -11.46
CA VAL A 355 -1.73 8.38 -11.71
C VAL A 355 -2.31 9.19 -10.54
N PRO A 356 -3.12 10.24 -10.79
CA PRO A 356 -3.80 11.00 -9.75
C PRO A 356 -4.76 10.15 -8.91
N VAL A 357 -4.91 10.55 -7.64
CA VAL A 357 -5.84 9.91 -6.69
C VAL A 357 -7.29 10.11 -7.11
N HIS A 358 -8.10 9.05 -7.05
CA HIS A 358 -9.54 9.10 -7.33
C HIS A 358 -10.36 8.42 -6.24
N LEU A 359 -11.36 9.15 -5.70
CA LEU A 359 -12.29 8.64 -4.68
C LEU A 359 -13.62 8.28 -5.33
N VAL A 360 -14.01 7.02 -5.21
CA VAL A 360 -15.34 6.53 -5.60
C VAL A 360 -16.24 6.48 -4.37
N THR A 361 -17.43 7.07 -4.50
CA THR A 361 -18.47 7.16 -3.47
C THR A 361 -19.84 6.86 -4.08
N PRO A 362 -20.92 6.72 -3.29
CA PRO A 362 -22.28 6.60 -3.84
C PRO A 362 -22.67 7.71 -4.80
N ASP A 363 -22.11 8.93 -4.64
CA ASP A 363 -22.48 10.10 -5.45
C ASP A 363 -21.91 10.04 -6.88
N ASN A 364 -20.75 9.40 -7.09
CA ASN A 364 -20.10 9.37 -8.39
C ASN A 364 -20.00 7.97 -9.03
N ILE A 365 -20.28 6.91 -8.29
CA ILE A 365 -20.12 5.52 -8.77
C ILE A 365 -20.92 5.20 -10.05
N ALA A 366 -22.05 5.88 -10.27
CA ALA A 366 -22.87 5.66 -11.45
C ALA A 366 -22.15 5.96 -12.76
N PHE A 367 -21.21 6.91 -12.76
CA PHE A 367 -20.40 7.29 -13.92
C PHE A 367 -18.90 6.97 -13.77
N ASP A 368 -18.44 6.66 -12.57
CA ASP A 368 -17.04 6.32 -12.27
C ASP A 368 -16.84 4.81 -12.09
N GLY A 369 -17.33 4.02 -13.02
CA GLY A 369 -17.04 2.60 -13.14
C GLY A 369 -18.05 1.65 -12.52
N GLY A 370 -19.15 2.13 -11.92
CA GLY A 370 -20.17 1.26 -11.32
C GLY A 370 -20.68 0.16 -12.23
N PRO A 371 -21.08 0.44 -13.49
CA PRO A 371 -21.54 -0.59 -14.43
C PRO A 371 -20.50 -1.66 -14.76
N LYS A 372 -19.20 -1.31 -14.67
CA LYS A 372 -18.07 -2.21 -14.93
C LYS A 372 -17.49 -2.83 -13.67
N LEU A 373 -17.99 -2.41 -12.49
CA LEU A 373 -17.46 -2.79 -11.17
C LEU A 373 -15.95 -2.50 -11.01
N GLN A 374 -15.48 -1.42 -11.65
CA GLN A 374 -14.09 -1.05 -11.69
C GLN A 374 -13.93 0.42 -12.11
N PHE A 375 -13.05 1.16 -11.46
CA PHE A 375 -12.64 2.48 -11.92
C PHE A 375 -11.71 2.34 -13.13
N ASP A 376 -12.17 2.80 -14.29
CA ASP A 376 -11.41 2.80 -15.54
C ASP A 376 -11.64 4.17 -16.22
N PRO A 377 -10.71 5.14 -16.06
CA PRO A 377 -10.93 6.52 -16.46
C PRO A 377 -11.14 6.66 -17.98
N ASP A 378 -12.16 7.43 -18.36
CA ASP A 378 -12.45 7.74 -19.77
C ASP A 378 -11.60 8.90 -20.29
N ASN A 379 -10.28 8.75 -20.21
CA ASN A 379 -9.28 9.73 -20.60
C ASN A 379 -8.52 9.36 -21.91
N GLY A 380 -8.94 8.29 -22.57
CA GLY A 380 -8.38 7.84 -23.84
C GLY A 380 -6.98 7.21 -23.74
N TYR A 381 -6.54 6.77 -22.56
CA TYR A 381 -5.19 6.23 -22.35
C TYR A 381 -4.85 5.03 -23.24
N ARG A 382 -5.82 4.14 -23.53
CA ARG A 382 -5.61 2.98 -24.40
C ARG A 382 -5.16 3.39 -25.80
N ASP A 383 -5.84 4.37 -26.38
CA ASP A 383 -5.49 4.87 -27.74
C ASP A 383 -4.19 5.66 -27.72
N ILE A 384 -3.89 6.33 -26.61
CA ILE A 384 -2.62 7.05 -26.46
C ILE A 384 -1.47 6.05 -26.38
N TYR A 385 -1.55 5.01 -25.57
CA TYR A 385 -0.53 3.98 -25.51
C TYR A 385 -0.37 3.23 -26.83
N ARG A 386 -1.48 2.86 -27.51
CA ARG A 386 -1.41 2.27 -28.87
C ARG A 386 -0.65 3.17 -29.84
N ARG A 387 -0.91 4.48 -29.84
CA ARG A 387 -0.16 5.43 -30.67
C ARG A 387 1.32 5.50 -30.31
N ILE A 388 1.66 5.52 -29.00
CA ILE A 388 3.06 5.49 -28.53
C ILE A 388 3.74 4.23 -29.06
N TRP A 389 3.10 3.07 -28.93
CA TRP A 389 3.67 1.78 -29.33
C TRP A 389 3.57 1.51 -30.82
N ARG A 390 2.84 2.33 -31.58
CA ARG A 390 2.56 2.14 -33.01
C ARG A 390 1.85 0.81 -33.29
N ARG A 391 0.81 0.51 -32.48
CA ARG A 391 0.00 -0.71 -32.52
C ARG A 391 -1.46 -0.42 -32.80
#